data_79560d4452dec953959919b49ed96cbc
#
_entry.id   79560d4452dec953959919b49ed96cbc
#
_cell.length_a   1.000
_cell.length_b   1.000
_cell.length_c   1.000
_cell.angle_alpha   90.00
_cell.angle_beta   90.00
_cell.angle_gamma   90.00
#
_symmetry.space_group_name_H-M   'P 1'
#
loop_
_entity.id
_entity.type
_entity.pdbx_description
1 polymer ?
#
loop_
_entity_poly.entity_id
_entity_poly.type
_entity_poly.pdbx_seq_one_letter_code
_entity_poly.pdbx_strand_id
1 'polypeptide(L)'
;MTFEDEVKDALLVVNHFKDKYKKIILIGHYEGALVGLLVAQKIVVSKFVSLSGAGNSSATLIEEQIGKNAPQLKEESQKIINQLRKGELVDNISPYLAPVFRKSVQPYLISWFKYEPAKEIAKLQIPILIVQGTNYLQVEDKEAQLLKEAQPKAQLLLIEGMNHVLKKVKTMEENQQSYLNPDLPVPTELVEGIASFIK
;
A
#
# COMPACT_ATOMS: atom_id res chain seq x y z
N MET A 1 3.72 -6.04 17.79
CA MET A 1 2.91 -5.14 16.97
C MET A 1 2.38 -5.94 15.77
N THR A 2 1.13 -5.77 15.44
CA THR A 2 0.45 -6.39 14.29
C THR A 2 -0.01 -5.30 13.32
N PHE A 3 -0.39 -5.66 12.11
CA PHE A 3 -0.95 -4.72 11.14
C PHE A 3 -2.28 -4.11 11.64
N GLU A 4 -3.08 -4.88 12.38
CA GLU A 4 -4.31 -4.36 12.99
C GLU A 4 -4.04 -3.29 14.07
N ASP A 5 -2.86 -3.27 14.68
CA ASP A 5 -2.51 -2.20 15.63
C ASP A 5 -2.34 -0.86 14.91
N GLU A 6 -1.76 -0.84 13.71
CA GLU A 6 -1.70 0.38 12.87
C GLU A 6 -3.09 0.88 12.47
N VAL A 7 -4.00 -0.04 12.13
CA VAL A 7 -5.39 0.32 11.84
C VAL A 7 -6.08 0.91 13.08
N LYS A 8 -5.82 0.37 14.29
CA LYS A 8 -6.35 0.91 15.55
C LYS A 8 -5.82 2.31 15.84
N ASP A 9 -4.52 2.51 15.66
CA ASP A 9 -3.88 3.80 15.88
C ASP A 9 -4.44 4.86 14.92
N ALA A 10 -4.56 4.53 13.64
CA ALA A 10 -5.19 5.40 12.66
C ALA A 10 -6.66 5.71 13.00
N LEU A 11 -7.42 4.73 13.48
CA LEU A 11 -8.79 4.94 13.97
C LEU A 11 -8.85 5.90 15.16
N LEU A 12 -7.91 5.80 16.12
CA LEU A 12 -7.84 6.72 17.25
C LEU A 12 -7.62 8.16 16.78
N VAL A 13 -6.72 8.36 15.81
CA VAL A 13 -6.47 9.68 15.22
C VAL A 13 -7.74 10.23 14.55
N VAL A 14 -8.41 9.43 13.71
CA VAL A 14 -9.63 9.86 13.02
C VAL A 14 -10.74 10.17 14.04
N ASN A 15 -10.92 9.33 15.06
CA ASN A 15 -11.90 9.55 16.12
C ASN A 15 -11.65 10.85 16.89
N HIS A 16 -10.38 11.24 17.10
CA HIS A 16 -10.04 12.51 17.75
C HIS A 16 -10.51 13.71 16.95
N PHE A 17 -10.56 13.60 15.62
CA PHE A 17 -10.90 14.72 14.74
C PHE A 17 -12.37 14.73 14.26
N LYS A 18 -13.09 13.60 14.32
CA LYS A 18 -14.43 13.46 13.74
C LYS A 18 -15.45 14.49 14.25
N ASP A 19 -15.34 14.88 15.53
CA ASP A 19 -16.27 15.82 16.16
C ASP A 19 -15.80 17.30 15.97
N LYS A 20 -14.57 17.50 15.48
CA LYS A 20 -13.98 18.83 15.24
C LYS A 20 -14.17 19.31 13.80
N TYR A 21 -14.32 18.39 12.85
CA TYR A 21 -14.39 18.70 11.43
C TYR A 21 -15.65 18.06 10.79
N LYS A 22 -16.30 18.83 9.93
CA LYS A 22 -17.50 18.34 9.21
C LYS A 22 -17.19 17.30 8.13
N LYS A 23 -15.98 17.34 7.59
CA LYS A 23 -15.50 16.42 6.56
C LYS A 23 -14.13 15.91 6.91
N ILE A 24 -13.95 14.61 6.88
CA ILE A 24 -12.66 13.93 7.00
C ILE A 24 -12.40 13.21 5.70
N ILE A 25 -11.20 13.40 5.16
CA ILE A 25 -10.72 12.71 3.97
C ILE A 25 -9.49 11.95 4.38
N LEU A 26 -9.42 10.67 4.03
CA LEU A 26 -8.25 9.86 4.27
C LEU A 26 -7.41 9.76 3.00
N ILE A 27 -6.10 9.95 3.15
CA ILE A 27 -5.11 9.72 2.10
C ILE A 27 -4.12 8.71 2.65
N GLY A 28 -4.08 7.53 2.07
CA GLY A 28 -3.14 6.48 2.43
C GLY A 28 -2.11 6.26 1.33
N HIS A 29 -0.83 6.18 1.68
CA HIS A 29 0.27 5.94 0.75
C HIS A 29 0.86 4.54 0.99
N TYR A 30 1.04 3.77 -0.09
CA TYR A 30 1.62 2.43 -0.07
C TYR A 30 0.87 1.50 0.92
N GLU A 31 1.52 1.01 1.97
CA GLU A 31 0.90 0.22 3.04
C GLU A 31 -0.20 1.01 3.77
N GLY A 32 0.03 2.30 3.99
CA GLY A 32 -0.96 3.21 4.57
C GLY A 32 -2.24 3.34 3.73
N ALA A 33 -2.22 2.98 2.44
CA ALA A 33 -3.44 2.90 1.63
C ALA A 33 -4.37 1.80 2.14
N LEU A 34 -3.86 0.62 2.48
CA LEU A 34 -4.66 -0.45 3.07
C LEU A 34 -5.12 -0.08 4.50
N VAL A 35 -4.25 0.53 5.30
CA VAL A 35 -4.65 1.02 6.64
C VAL A 35 -5.81 2.00 6.53
N GLY A 36 -5.69 3.03 5.68
CA GLY A 36 -6.74 4.04 5.47
C GLY A 36 -8.04 3.45 4.94
N LEU A 37 -7.94 2.47 4.06
CA LEU A 37 -9.07 1.73 3.50
C LEU A 37 -9.85 0.96 4.59
N LEU A 38 -9.14 0.26 5.48
CA LEU A 38 -9.74 -0.47 6.60
C LEU A 38 -10.32 0.47 7.66
N VAL A 39 -9.71 1.64 7.85
CA VAL A 39 -10.26 2.70 8.70
C VAL A 39 -11.56 3.25 8.11
N ALA A 40 -11.59 3.51 6.80
CA ALA A 40 -12.79 4.02 6.11
C ALA A 40 -13.98 3.05 6.14
N GLN A 41 -13.75 1.75 6.36
CA GLN A 41 -14.81 0.76 6.59
C GLN A 41 -15.41 0.83 8.01
N LYS A 42 -14.68 1.39 8.99
CA LYS A 42 -15.03 1.36 10.41
C LYS A 42 -15.57 2.69 10.92
N ILE A 43 -15.30 3.79 10.24
CA ILE A 43 -15.71 5.13 10.63
C ILE A 43 -16.15 5.93 9.40
N VAL A 44 -17.11 6.84 9.57
CA VAL A 44 -17.60 7.68 8.48
C VAL A 44 -16.52 8.68 8.08
N VAL A 45 -16.07 8.57 6.84
CA VAL A 45 -15.18 9.55 6.17
C VAL A 45 -15.83 10.01 4.87
N SER A 46 -15.48 11.21 4.43
CA SER A 46 -16.14 11.82 3.26
C SER A 46 -15.60 11.31 1.93
N LYS A 47 -14.30 11.06 1.86
CA LYS A 47 -13.60 10.59 0.65
C LYS A 47 -12.36 9.78 1.06
N PHE A 48 -11.89 8.94 0.15
CA PHE A 48 -10.65 8.18 0.32
C PHE A 48 -9.75 8.33 -0.90
N VAL A 49 -8.44 8.50 -0.66
CA VAL A 49 -7.40 8.51 -1.69
C VAL A 49 -6.42 7.37 -1.40
N SER A 50 -6.34 6.42 -2.34
CA SER A 50 -5.30 5.39 -2.36
C SER A 50 -4.14 5.88 -3.20
N LEU A 51 -3.04 6.26 -2.57
CA LEU A 51 -1.83 6.74 -3.25
C LEU A 51 -0.83 5.59 -3.32
N SER A 52 -0.62 5.05 -4.52
CA SER A 52 0.26 3.91 -4.78
C SER A 52 -0.03 2.69 -3.88
N GLY A 53 -1.31 2.45 -3.61
CA GLY A 53 -1.77 1.29 -2.86
C GLY A 53 -1.78 0.03 -3.72
N ALA A 54 -1.50 -1.12 -3.11
CA ALA A 54 -1.56 -2.42 -3.76
C ALA A 54 -3.01 -2.87 -4.00
N GLY A 55 -3.22 -3.63 -5.07
CA GLY A 55 -4.47 -4.38 -5.33
C GLY A 55 -4.41 -5.81 -4.81
N ASN A 56 -3.23 -6.44 -4.92
CA ASN A 56 -2.94 -7.76 -4.38
C ASN A 56 -2.58 -7.73 -2.89
N SER A 57 -2.65 -8.90 -2.24
CA SER A 57 -2.17 -9.05 -0.86
C SER A 57 -0.66 -8.83 -0.77
N SER A 58 -0.19 -8.35 0.38
CA SER A 58 1.24 -8.20 0.64
C SER A 58 2.01 -9.51 0.51
N ALA A 59 1.39 -10.64 0.84
CA ALA A 59 1.98 -11.96 0.63
C ALA A 59 2.27 -12.24 -0.85
N THR A 60 1.33 -11.91 -1.75
CA THR A 60 1.50 -12.06 -3.20
C THR A 60 2.61 -11.15 -3.72
N LEU A 61 2.62 -9.88 -3.30
CA LEU A 61 3.64 -8.93 -3.73
C LEU A 61 5.05 -9.31 -3.26
N ILE A 62 5.20 -9.77 -2.01
CA ILE A 62 6.49 -10.23 -1.48
C ILE A 62 6.97 -11.47 -2.27
N GLU A 63 6.07 -12.42 -2.57
CA GLU A 63 6.40 -13.59 -3.36
C GLU A 63 6.87 -13.22 -4.78
N GLU A 64 6.15 -12.31 -5.45
CA GLU A 64 6.52 -11.81 -6.77
C GLU A 64 7.87 -11.08 -6.76
N GLN A 65 8.10 -10.20 -5.77
CA GLN A 65 9.34 -9.45 -5.64
C GLN A 65 10.55 -10.38 -5.38
N ILE A 66 10.40 -11.37 -4.51
CA ILE A 66 11.47 -12.36 -4.26
C ILE A 66 11.70 -13.20 -5.52
N GLY A 67 10.64 -13.67 -6.18
CA GLY A 67 10.75 -14.44 -7.42
C GLY A 67 11.44 -13.69 -8.55
N LYS A 68 11.25 -12.36 -8.62
CA LYS A 68 11.88 -11.49 -9.62
C LYS A 68 13.35 -11.15 -9.29
N ASN A 69 13.62 -10.81 -8.03
CA ASN A 69 14.92 -10.28 -7.61
C ASN A 69 15.91 -11.36 -7.13
N ALA A 70 15.42 -12.50 -6.64
CA ALA A 70 16.19 -13.62 -6.12
C ALA A 70 15.49 -14.96 -6.43
N PRO A 71 15.43 -15.39 -7.71
CA PRO A 71 14.68 -16.58 -8.13
C PRO A 71 15.06 -17.86 -7.38
N GLN A 72 16.32 -17.96 -6.94
CA GLN A 72 16.84 -19.09 -6.16
C GLN A 72 16.22 -19.21 -4.77
N LEU A 73 15.59 -18.14 -4.25
CA LEU A 73 14.94 -18.12 -2.94
C LEU A 73 13.41 -18.30 -3.05
N LYS A 74 12.88 -18.41 -4.26
CA LYS A 74 11.42 -18.43 -4.51
C LYS A 74 10.75 -19.59 -3.79
N GLU A 75 11.28 -20.80 -3.90
CA GLU A 75 10.66 -22.00 -3.30
C GLU A 75 10.65 -21.91 -1.77
N GLU A 76 11.76 -21.45 -1.15
CA GLU A 76 11.83 -21.25 0.30
C GLU A 76 10.86 -20.18 0.76
N SER A 77 10.81 -19.03 0.07
CA SER A 77 9.90 -17.94 0.42
C SER A 77 8.43 -18.34 0.30
N GLN A 78 8.05 -19.12 -0.72
CA GLN A 78 6.69 -19.65 -0.87
C GLN A 78 6.29 -20.56 0.31
N LYS A 79 7.18 -21.43 0.76
CA LYS A 79 6.93 -22.30 1.94
C LYS A 79 6.68 -21.46 3.19
N ILE A 80 7.53 -20.44 3.41
CA ILE A 80 7.39 -19.51 4.55
C ILE A 80 6.07 -18.75 4.46
N ILE A 81 5.76 -18.14 3.33
CA ILE A 81 4.53 -17.36 3.13
C ILE A 81 3.29 -18.24 3.36
N ASN A 82 3.30 -19.48 2.87
CA ASN A 82 2.18 -20.40 3.03
C ASN A 82 1.95 -20.79 4.51
N GLN A 83 3.00 -20.92 5.32
CA GLN A 83 2.88 -21.15 6.76
C GLN A 83 2.35 -19.91 7.48
N LEU A 84 2.91 -18.73 7.20
CA LEU A 84 2.47 -17.47 7.79
C LEU A 84 0.99 -17.16 7.44
N ARG A 85 0.53 -17.48 6.24
CA ARG A 85 -0.90 -17.34 5.87
C ARG A 85 -1.82 -18.22 6.70
N LYS A 86 -1.32 -19.35 7.23
CA LYS A 86 -2.07 -20.21 8.16
C LYS A 86 -1.99 -19.73 9.62
N GLY A 87 -1.21 -18.68 9.90
CA GLY A 87 -0.95 -18.19 11.24
C GLY A 87 0.16 -18.96 11.98
N GLU A 88 0.93 -19.78 11.26
CA GLU A 88 2.00 -20.60 11.81
C GLU A 88 3.33 -19.84 11.75
N LEU A 89 4.08 -19.84 12.86
CA LEU A 89 5.42 -19.25 12.90
C LEU A 89 6.45 -20.19 12.26
N VAL A 90 7.48 -19.61 11.64
CA VAL A 90 8.56 -20.33 10.97
C VAL A 90 9.87 -20.06 11.71
N ASP A 91 10.54 -21.14 12.16
CA ASP A 91 11.79 -21.04 12.92
C ASP A 91 13.03 -21.01 12.04
N ASN A 92 13.07 -21.88 11.02
CA ASN A 92 14.22 -22.08 10.16
C ASN A 92 14.06 -21.20 8.90
N ILE A 93 14.74 -20.07 8.89
CA ILE A 93 14.74 -19.11 7.78
C ILE A 93 16.19 -18.88 7.38
N SER A 94 16.47 -18.96 6.08
CA SER A 94 17.82 -18.67 5.58
C SER A 94 18.22 -17.21 5.89
N PRO A 95 19.52 -16.92 6.09
CA PRO A 95 20.00 -15.56 6.33
C PRO A 95 19.58 -14.57 5.24
N TYR A 96 19.41 -15.04 4.00
CA TYR A 96 19.00 -14.21 2.86
C TYR A 96 17.53 -13.75 2.93
N LEU A 97 16.66 -14.54 3.57
CA LEU A 97 15.24 -14.22 3.76
C LEU A 97 14.95 -13.59 5.14
N ALA A 98 15.89 -13.63 6.07
CA ALA A 98 15.75 -13.06 7.40
C ALA A 98 15.37 -11.55 7.42
N PRO A 99 15.86 -10.69 6.51
CA PRO A 99 15.41 -9.30 6.46
C PRO A 99 13.90 -9.14 6.33
N VAL A 100 13.24 -10.06 5.62
CA VAL A 100 11.78 -10.05 5.38
C VAL A 100 11.02 -10.88 6.42
N PHE A 101 11.51 -12.07 6.77
CA PHE A 101 10.73 -13.07 7.52
C PHE A 101 11.25 -13.39 8.92
N ARG A 102 12.20 -12.59 9.49
CA ARG A 102 12.70 -12.84 10.85
C ARG A 102 11.56 -12.95 11.87
N LYS A 103 11.73 -13.77 12.90
CA LYS A 103 10.71 -14.08 13.90
C LYS A 103 9.96 -12.87 14.46
N SER A 104 10.67 -11.77 14.69
CA SER A 104 10.06 -10.55 15.25
C SER A 104 9.06 -9.85 14.32
N VAL A 105 9.13 -10.11 13.00
CA VAL A 105 8.23 -9.51 11.99
C VAL A 105 7.07 -10.45 11.66
N GLN A 106 7.19 -11.74 11.91
CA GLN A 106 6.17 -12.72 11.51
C GLN A 106 4.77 -12.44 12.06
N PRO A 107 4.57 -12.03 13.33
CA PRO A 107 3.23 -11.67 13.82
C PRO A 107 2.59 -10.54 13.03
N TYR A 108 3.41 -9.58 12.56
CA TYR A 108 2.97 -8.50 11.68
C TYR A 108 2.55 -9.06 10.31
N LEU A 109 3.41 -9.85 9.67
CA LEU A 109 3.13 -10.45 8.37
C LEU A 109 1.88 -11.35 8.40
N ILE A 110 1.74 -12.19 9.43
CA ILE A 110 0.56 -13.05 9.62
C ILE A 110 -0.72 -12.20 9.63
N SER A 111 -0.68 -11.09 10.33
CA SER A 111 -1.82 -10.20 10.43
C SER A 111 -2.08 -9.43 9.12
N TRP A 112 -1.05 -8.99 8.44
CA TRP A 112 -1.14 -8.27 7.18
C TRP A 112 -1.61 -9.16 6.01
N PHE A 113 -1.13 -10.41 5.95
CA PHE A 113 -1.47 -11.38 4.90
C PHE A 113 -2.94 -11.79 4.85
N LYS A 114 -3.74 -11.44 5.87
CA LYS A 114 -5.19 -11.69 5.90
C LYS A 114 -5.97 -10.82 4.93
N TYR A 115 -5.39 -9.68 4.50
CA TYR A 115 -6.10 -8.67 3.73
C TYR A 115 -5.80 -8.77 2.25
N GLU A 116 -6.87 -8.66 1.45
CA GLU A 116 -6.85 -8.56 -0.01
C GLU A 116 -7.35 -7.16 -0.39
N PRO A 117 -6.46 -6.18 -0.67
CA PRO A 117 -6.87 -4.78 -0.86
C PRO A 117 -7.96 -4.58 -1.92
N ALA A 118 -7.93 -5.34 -3.03
CA ALA A 118 -8.98 -5.30 -4.04
C ALA A 118 -10.34 -5.72 -3.48
N LYS A 119 -10.41 -6.74 -2.61
CA LYS A 119 -11.67 -7.13 -1.94
C LYS A 119 -12.10 -6.11 -0.90
N GLU A 120 -11.14 -5.45 -0.27
CA GLU A 120 -11.43 -4.46 0.77
C GLU A 120 -11.96 -3.15 0.15
N ILE A 121 -11.37 -2.66 -0.95
CA ILE A 121 -11.82 -1.43 -1.60
C ILE A 121 -13.23 -1.56 -2.17
N ALA A 122 -13.61 -2.75 -2.64
CA ALA A 122 -14.95 -3.05 -3.14
C ALA A 122 -16.07 -2.82 -2.11
N LYS A 123 -15.75 -2.87 -0.80
CA LYS A 123 -16.73 -2.68 0.28
C LYS A 123 -17.08 -1.20 0.52
N LEU A 124 -16.23 -0.26 0.06
CA LEU A 124 -16.46 1.16 0.29
C LEU A 124 -17.54 1.73 -0.63
N GLN A 125 -18.40 2.57 -0.07
CA GLN A 125 -19.49 3.25 -0.79
C GLN A 125 -19.27 4.78 -0.89
N ILE A 126 -18.10 5.25 -0.53
CA ILE A 126 -17.70 6.67 -0.59
C ILE A 126 -16.93 6.96 -1.89
N PRO A 127 -16.81 8.24 -2.31
CA PRO A 127 -15.94 8.60 -3.41
C PRO A 127 -14.48 8.20 -3.15
N ILE A 128 -13.84 7.58 -4.15
CA ILE A 128 -12.46 7.08 -4.09
C ILE A 128 -11.66 7.62 -5.26
N LEU A 129 -10.43 8.05 -4.98
CA LEU A 129 -9.41 8.33 -5.97
C LEU A 129 -8.25 7.32 -5.79
N ILE A 130 -7.93 6.60 -6.84
CA ILE A 130 -6.76 5.72 -6.95
C ILE A 130 -5.71 6.50 -7.71
N VAL A 131 -4.54 6.69 -7.12
CA VAL A 131 -3.40 7.38 -7.75
C VAL A 131 -2.23 6.41 -7.82
N GLN A 132 -1.59 6.31 -8.99
CA GLN A 132 -0.44 5.44 -9.20
C GLN A 132 0.62 6.12 -10.05
N GLY A 133 1.89 5.96 -9.67
CA GLY A 133 3.02 6.35 -10.49
C GLY A 133 3.52 5.19 -11.36
N THR A 134 3.90 5.46 -12.61
CA THR A 134 4.33 4.41 -13.56
C THR A 134 5.76 3.92 -13.33
N ASN A 135 6.59 4.64 -12.55
CA ASN A 135 7.94 4.23 -12.18
C ASN A 135 8.03 3.69 -10.72
N TYR A 136 6.94 3.14 -10.24
CA TYR A 136 6.85 2.64 -8.88
C TYR A 136 7.31 1.17 -8.82
N LEU A 137 8.52 0.93 -8.32
CA LEU A 137 9.13 -0.41 -8.31
C LEU A 137 8.50 -1.38 -7.31
N GLN A 138 7.94 -0.87 -6.23
CA GLN A 138 7.33 -1.67 -5.15
C GLN A 138 5.89 -2.09 -5.48
N VAL A 139 5.17 -1.26 -6.23
CA VAL A 139 3.78 -1.48 -6.63
C VAL A 139 3.65 -1.08 -8.10
N GLU A 140 3.53 -2.07 -8.97
CA GLU A 140 3.38 -1.84 -10.41
C GLU A 140 2.00 -1.24 -10.72
N ASP A 141 1.86 -0.61 -11.87
CA ASP A 141 0.60 0.03 -12.32
C ASP A 141 -0.57 -0.97 -12.43
N LYS A 142 -0.27 -2.27 -12.67
CA LYS A 142 -1.27 -3.35 -12.62
C LYS A 142 -2.04 -3.39 -11.31
N GLU A 143 -1.42 -3.01 -10.18
CA GLU A 143 -2.04 -3.01 -8.86
C GLU A 143 -3.16 -1.96 -8.76
N ALA A 144 -2.93 -0.78 -9.37
CA ALA A 144 -3.97 0.25 -9.47
C ALA A 144 -5.13 -0.18 -10.38
N GLN A 145 -4.86 -0.95 -11.43
CA GLN A 145 -5.89 -1.51 -12.30
C GLN A 145 -6.75 -2.52 -11.53
N LEU A 146 -6.14 -3.41 -10.74
CA LEU A 146 -6.88 -4.36 -9.89
C LEU A 146 -7.81 -3.64 -8.89
N LEU A 147 -7.34 -2.55 -8.28
CA LEU A 147 -8.19 -1.73 -7.41
C LEU A 147 -9.34 -1.08 -8.18
N LYS A 148 -9.06 -0.57 -9.40
CA LYS A 148 -10.07 0.04 -10.26
C LYS A 148 -11.11 -0.96 -10.75
N GLU A 149 -10.71 -2.17 -11.10
CA GLU A 149 -11.61 -3.25 -11.50
C GLU A 149 -12.52 -3.66 -10.33
N ALA A 150 -11.94 -3.78 -9.11
CA ALA A 150 -12.70 -4.11 -7.91
C ALA A 150 -13.65 -2.99 -7.47
N GLN A 151 -13.34 -1.73 -7.79
CA GLN A 151 -14.16 -0.56 -7.48
C GLN A 151 -14.35 0.32 -8.74
N PRO A 152 -15.27 -0.07 -9.64
CA PRO A 152 -15.44 0.62 -10.93
C PRO A 152 -15.86 2.10 -10.82
N LYS A 153 -16.45 2.51 -9.71
CA LYS A 153 -16.83 3.91 -9.44
C LYS A 153 -15.65 4.79 -9.02
N ALA A 154 -14.53 4.20 -8.58
CA ALA A 154 -13.35 4.98 -8.22
C ALA A 154 -12.78 5.73 -9.43
N GLN A 155 -12.24 6.93 -9.20
CA GLN A 155 -11.44 7.62 -10.21
C GLN A 155 -10.04 7.03 -10.21
N LEU A 156 -9.40 6.92 -11.37
CA LEU A 156 -8.01 6.46 -11.52
C LEU A 156 -7.18 7.60 -12.12
N LEU A 157 -6.08 7.94 -11.46
CA LEU A 157 -5.08 8.92 -11.90
C LEU A 157 -3.73 8.23 -12.00
N LEU A 158 -3.24 8.04 -13.22
CA LEU A 158 -1.89 7.55 -13.48
C LEU A 158 -0.97 8.75 -13.72
N ILE A 159 0.19 8.76 -13.05
CA ILE A 159 1.18 9.84 -13.15
C ILE A 159 2.46 9.26 -13.73
N GLU A 160 2.74 9.65 -14.98
CA GLU A 160 3.90 9.16 -15.71
C GLU A 160 5.20 9.56 -15.00
N GLY A 161 6.09 8.59 -14.86
CA GLY A 161 7.41 8.77 -14.27
C GLY A 161 7.43 8.94 -12.76
N MET A 162 6.30 8.98 -12.05
CA MET A 162 6.28 9.11 -10.59
C MET A 162 6.72 7.80 -9.93
N ASN A 163 7.61 7.92 -8.95
CA ASN A 163 8.15 6.80 -8.16
C ASN A 163 7.58 6.75 -6.72
N HIS A 164 8.15 5.85 -5.90
CA HIS A 164 7.71 5.61 -4.52
C HIS A 164 7.77 6.86 -3.63
N VAL A 165 8.79 7.68 -3.76
CA VAL A 165 8.94 8.92 -2.98
C VAL A 165 8.24 10.12 -3.63
N LEU A 166 7.30 9.84 -4.54
CA LEU A 166 6.45 10.82 -5.21
C LEU A 166 7.25 11.87 -6.00
N LYS A 167 8.31 11.42 -6.68
CA LYS A 167 9.15 12.26 -7.54
C LYS A 167 9.08 11.74 -8.98
N LYS A 168 9.10 12.63 -9.97
CA LYS A 168 9.24 12.24 -11.36
C LYS A 168 10.69 11.87 -11.66
N VAL A 169 10.89 10.65 -12.18
CA VAL A 169 12.20 10.09 -12.53
C VAL A 169 12.10 9.35 -13.86
N LYS A 170 13.19 9.37 -14.64
CA LYS A 170 13.26 8.73 -15.97
C LYS A 170 14.15 7.51 -15.97
N THR A 171 15.17 7.49 -15.11
CA THR A 171 16.17 6.43 -15.07
C THR A 171 16.22 5.78 -13.68
N MET A 172 16.81 4.59 -13.61
CA MET A 172 17.04 3.91 -12.34
C MET A 172 17.99 4.71 -11.42
N GLU A 173 18.97 5.40 -12.01
CA GLU A 173 19.89 6.26 -11.25
C GLU A 173 19.15 7.44 -10.63
N GLU A 174 18.34 8.16 -11.40
CA GLU A 174 17.49 9.24 -10.89
C GLU A 174 16.54 8.72 -9.80
N ASN A 175 15.99 7.52 -9.97
CA ASN A 175 15.14 6.90 -8.98
C ASN A 175 15.89 6.68 -7.64
N GLN A 176 17.10 6.13 -7.68
CA GLN A 176 17.92 5.95 -6.48
C GLN A 176 18.28 7.28 -5.82
N GLN A 177 18.70 8.27 -6.62
CA GLN A 177 19.06 9.59 -6.12
C GLN A 177 17.88 10.34 -5.49
N SER A 178 16.67 10.12 -5.99
CA SER A 178 15.46 10.78 -5.46
C SER A 178 15.16 10.45 -4.00
N TYR A 179 15.60 9.30 -3.50
CA TYR A 179 15.44 8.92 -2.09
C TYR A 179 16.35 9.73 -1.16
N LEU A 180 17.41 10.32 -1.70
CA LEU A 180 18.40 11.11 -0.96
C LEU A 180 18.21 12.62 -1.15
N ASN A 181 17.31 13.03 -2.03
CA ASN A 181 17.09 14.44 -2.37
C ASN A 181 15.65 14.87 -2.05
N PRO A 182 15.40 15.38 -0.83
CA PRO A 182 14.07 15.84 -0.43
C PRO A 182 13.60 17.09 -1.19
N ASP A 183 14.50 17.89 -1.77
CA ASP A 183 14.19 19.14 -2.45
C ASP A 183 13.57 18.95 -3.84
N LEU A 184 13.61 17.73 -4.39
CA LEU A 184 12.92 17.44 -5.64
C LEU A 184 11.41 17.71 -5.49
N PRO A 185 10.77 18.39 -6.47
CA PRO A 185 9.36 18.73 -6.38
C PRO A 185 8.48 17.49 -6.46
N VAL A 186 7.34 17.53 -5.79
CA VAL A 186 6.23 16.61 -6.02
C VAL A 186 5.57 16.96 -7.37
N PRO A 187 5.15 15.99 -8.20
CA PRO A 187 4.51 16.29 -9.47
C PRO A 187 3.26 17.15 -9.31
N THR A 188 3.15 18.19 -10.14
CA THR A 188 2.00 19.11 -10.10
C THR A 188 0.69 18.35 -10.34
N GLU A 189 0.70 17.37 -11.23
CA GLU A 189 -0.45 16.51 -11.55
C GLU A 189 -0.96 15.75 -10.32
N LEU A 190 -0.07 15.33 -9.40
CA LEU A 190 -0.47 14.71 -8.15
C LEU A 190 -1.21 15.69 -7.25
N VAL A 191 -0.64 16.87 -7.07
CA VAL A 191 -1.20 17.90 -6.19
C VAL A 191 -2.55 18.39 -6.73
N GLU A 192 -2.62 18.71 -8.02
CA GLU A 192 -3.86 19.19 -8.68
C GLU A 192 -4.95 18.10 -8.72
N GLY A 193 -4.56 16.86 -9.03
CA GLY A 193 -5.50 15.73 -9.06
C GLY A 193 -6.13 15.47 -7.70
N ILE A 194 -5.32 15.42 -6.63
CA ILE A 194 -5.85 15.26 -5.27
C ILE A 194 -6.68 16.50 -4.88
N ALA A 195 -6.16 17.72 -5.10
CA ALA A 195 -6.87 18.95 -4.74
C ALA A 195 -8.21 19.08 -5.45
N SER A 196 -8.31 18.69 -6.72
CA SER A 196 -9.57 18.66 -7.47
C SER A 196 -10.53 17.63 -6.92
N PHE A 197 -10.05 16.45 -6.55
CA PHE A 197 -10.90 15.39 -6.01
C PHE A 197 -11.44 15.73 -4.63
N ILE A 198 -10.66 16.37 -3.75
CA ILE A 198 -11.09 16.63 -2.37
C ILE A 198 -12.06 17.83 -2.21
N LYS A 199 -12.10 18.74 -3.17
CA LYS A 199 -13.13 19.81 -3.22
C LYS A 199 -14.53 19.22 -3.40
#